data_c69184d795201d2c171f24558ed16d79
#
_entry.id   c69184d795201d2c171f24558ed16d79
#
_cell.length_a   1.000
_cell.length_b   1.000
_cell.length_c   1.000
_cell.angle_alpha   90.00
_cell.angle_beta   90.00
_cell.angle_gamma   90.00
#
_symmetry.space_group_name_H-M   'P 1'
#
loop_
_entity.id
_entity.type
_entity.pdbx_description
1 polymer ?
#
loop_
_entity_poly.entity_id
_entity_poly.type
_entity_poly.pdbx_seq_one_letter_code
_entity_poly.pdbx_strand_id
1 'polypeptide(L)'
;MQGNKYTKSKYISKRMSLKQGEVANINKLNDDLLRFNAANDVQLRISLQAGSEPGTTDYVISAYEPQNITWTVYSDNAGSDTSGEYRGGLFFTDRSLTGVRDALTLNTMLSDGTKSFGLGYSRPLGHSGTKLNLQYSANSVHITDGQLEPLNVRGHAYAMNVGLSQPLVVTEKIRTEATLDYGQQNSKTDFSGQHWLDDTIKGVTAGYSVTNYGASSVIYQKHSFNAGTHTNIADKDKDFSLYQLNGLYQKMYQHGQLLSLRLDAQRGFNNYLPSARQFYIGGMYSVRGYKESLLGGDSGYSVGLEYSVPVNKDKKTNAFVFMDHGQVFGDSAFDSHVLTSCGLGVRSNITKHIGAAVTVGVPLIKEINNTDVDSTRIHFMVSGQF
;
A
#
# COMPACT_ATOMS: atom_id res chain seq x y z
N MET A 1 32.06 -11.08 8.14
CA MET A 1 30.80 -10.72 7.39
C MET A 1 31.10 -10.63 5.92
N GLN A 2 30.17 -11.06 5.06
CA GLN A 2 30.31 -11.09 3.59
C GLN A 2 29.01 -10.60 2.93
N GLY A 3 29.13 -9.98 1.75
CA GLY A 3 27.97 -9.59 0.92
C GLY A 3 27.21 -8.31 1.35
N ASN A 4 27.56 -7.69 2.47
CA ASN A 4 26.93 -6.46 2.93
C ASN A 4 27.55 -5.23 2.26
N LYS A 5 27.04 -4.88 1.09
CA LYS A 5 27.48 -3.72 0.30
C LYS A 5 26.87 -2.40 0.79
N TYR A 6 25.59 -2.41 1.08
CA TYR A 6 24.80 -1.23 1.46
C TYR A 6 24.43 -1.20 2.94
N THR A 7 24.60 -2.31 3.66
CA THR A 7 24.34 -2.38 5.10
C THR A 7 25.65 -2.39 5.89
N LYS A 8 25.80 -1.49 6.82
CA LYS A 8 26.99 -1.41 7.69
C LYS A 8 27.12 -2.68 8.53
N SER A 9 28.32 -3.28 8.57
CA SER A 9 28.61 -4.47 9.40
C SER A 9 28.23 -4.23 10.86
N LYS A 10 28.48 -3.03 11.40
CA LYS A 10 28.12 -2.65 12.77
C LYS A 10 26.61 -2.66 13.02
N TYR A 11 25.78 -2.40 11.99
CA TYR A 11 24.32 -2.49 12.11
C TYR A 11 23.87 -3.94 12.29
N ILE A 12 24.46 -4.85 11.53
CA ILE A 12 24.20 -6.29 11.63
C ILE A 12 24.70 -6.85 12.96
N SER A 13 25.98 -6.63 13.28
CA SER A 13 26.61 -7.22 14.47
C SER A 13 25.93 -6.82 15.77
N LYS A 14 25.45 -5.59 15.88
CA LYS A 14 24.71 -5.12 17.07
C LYS A 14 23.36 -5.83 17.27
N ARG A 15 22.85 -6.53 16.27
CA ARG A 15 21.56 -7.25 16.28
C ARG A 15 21.71 -8.76 16.37
N MET A 16 22.94 -9.23 16.51
CA MET A 16 23.28 -10.64 16.72
C MET A 16 23.83 -10.82 18.11
N SER A 17 23.46 -11.88 18.79
CA SER A 17 23.94 -12.23 20.15
C SER A 17 25.34 -12.86 20.16
N LEU A 18 25.99 -12.90 18.98
CA LEU A 18 27.36 -13.42 18.87
C LEU A 18 28.39 -12.46 19.46
N LYS A 19 29.25 -12.98 20.33
CA LYS A 19 30.41 -12.27 20.85
C LYS A 19 31.66 -13.11 20.65
N GLN A 20 32.74 -12.45 20.28
CA GLN A 20 34.04 -13.12 20.10
C GLN A 20 34.55 -13.67 21.42
N GLY A 21 35.01 -14.92 21.41
CA GLY A 21 35.54 -15.59 22.56
C GLY A 21 34.52 -16.16 23.57
N GLU A 22 33.21 -16.01 23.29
CA GLU A 22 32.13 -16.59 24.10
C GLU A 22 31.49 -17.80 23.40
N VAL A 23 30.97 -18.75 24.21
CA VAL A 23 30.19 -19.88 23.69
C VAL A 23 28.85 -19.36 23.15
N ALA A 24 28.59 -19.64 21.87
CA ALA A 24 27.36 -19.17 21.22
C ALA A 24 26.15 -20.02 21.62
N ASN A 25 25.04 -19.36 21.93
CA ASN A 25 23.76 -20.01 22.09
C ASN A 25 23.04 -20.04 20.72
N ILE A 26 22.98 -21.24 20.12
CA ILE A 26 22.42 -21.45 18.77
C ILE A 26 20.93 -21.07 18.70
N ASN A 27 20.15 -21.36 19.74
CA ASN A 27 18.69 -21.00 19.73
C ASN A 27 18.52 -19.49 19.72
N LYS A 28 19.27 -18.77 20.55
CA LYS A 28 19.22 -17.29 20.58
C LYS A 28 19.71 -16.68 19.27
N LEU A 29 20.72 -17.28 18.64
CA LEU A 29 21.22 -16.85 17.35
C LEU A 29 20.20 -17.04 16.24
N ASN A 30 19.45 -18.15 16.24
CA ASN A 30 18.35 -18.38 15.31
C ASN A 30 17.22 -17.37 15.52
N ASP A 31 16.86 -17.05 16.76
CA ASP A 31 15.86 -16.02 17.04
C ASP A 31 16.31 -14.63 16.55
N ASP A 32 17.57 -14.27 16.75
CA ASP A 32 18.12 -13.01 16.25
C ASP A 32 18.06 -12.95 14.72
N LEU A 33 18.42 -14.06 14.05
CA LEU A 33 18.39 -14.19 12.60
C LEU A 33 16.98 -14.05 12.05
N LEU A 34 16.00 -14.75 12.63
CA LEU A 34 14.59 -14.67 12.25
C LEU A 34 14.05 -13.23 12.41
N ARG A 35 14.32 -12.60 13.57
CA ARG A 35 13.91 -11.22 13.84
C ARG A 35 14.57 -10.23 12.89
N PHE A 36 15.87 -10.39 12.62
CA PHE A 36 16.57 -9.52 11.69
C PHE A 36 16.00 -9.62 10.28
N ASN A 37 15.83 -10.85 9.78
CA ASN A 37 15.32 -11.13 8.44
C ASN A 37 13.85 -10.72 8.26
N ALA A 38 13.07 -10.68 9.33
CA ALA A 38 11.70 -10.19 9.28
C ALA A 38 11.57 -8.67 9.34
N ALA A 39 12.49 -8.02 10.05
CA ALA A 39 12.46 -6.57 10.24
C ALA A 39 13.14 -5.80 9.09
N ASN A 40 13.95 -6.48 8.29
CA ASN A 40 14.74 -5.88 7.20
C ASN A 40 14.47 -6.59 5.87
N ASP A 41 14.72 -5.90 4.79
CA ASP A 41 14.67 -6.45 3.42
C ASP A 41 15.96 -7.18 3.02
N VAL A 42 17.06 -6.97 3.75
CA VAL A 42 18.29 -7.78 3.63
C VAL A 42 18.11 -9.09 4.38
N GLN A 43 18.49 -10.21 3.72
CA GLN A 43 18.43 -11.54 4.31
C GLN A 43 19.80 -11.99 4.76
N LEU A 44 19.93 -12.38 6.02
CA LEU A 44 21.14 -12.93 6.57
C LEU A 44 21.09 -14.45 6.59
N ARG A 45 22.23 -15.07 6.33
CA ARG A 45 22.51 -16.50 6.57
C ARG A 45 23.80 -16.63 7.37
N ILE A 46 23.85 -17.63 8.24
CA ILE A 46 25.02 -17.93 9.06
C ILE A 46 25.49 -19.33 8.71
N SER A 47 26.78 -19.45 8.40
CA SER A 47 27.46 -20.73 8.24
C SER A 47 28.55 -20.89 9.29
N LEU A 48 28.77 -22.13 9.72
CA LEU A 48 29.77 -22.50 10.70
C LEU A 48 31.00 -23.02 9.98
N GLN A 49 32.18 -22.62 10.41
CA GLN A 49 33.46 -23.11 9.91
C GLN A 49 34.36 -23.46 11.12
N ALA A 50 35.30 -24.36 10.91
CA ALA A 50 36.34 -24.62 11.93
C ALA A 50 37.12 -23.33 12.19
N GLY A 51 37.30 -22.99 13.45
CA GLY A 51 38.09 -21.83 13.85
C GLY A 51 39.60 -22.07 13.69
N SER A 52 40.37 -21.01 13.82
CA SER A 52 41.85 -21.05 13.73
C SER A 52 42.50 -21.79 14.85
N GLU A 53 41.85 -21.92 16.01
CA GLU A 53 42.35 -22.64 17.18
C GLU A 53 41.54 -23.92 17.43
N PRO A 54 42.16 -25.01 17.94
CA PRO A 54 41.45 -26.24 18.28
C PRO A 54 40.29 -25.96 19.27
N GLY A 55 39.09 -26.48 18.92
CA GLY A 55 37.88 -26.31 19.75
C GLY A 55 37.14 -25.00 19.53
N THR A 56 37.57 -24.16 18.60
CA THR A 56 36.86 -22.91 18.22
C THR A 56 36.05 -23.06 16.95
N THR A 57 34.99 -22.23 16.80
CA THR A 57 34.12 -22.19 15.64
C THR A 57 33.97 -20.76 15.15
N ASP A 58 34.21 -20.55 13.87
CA ASP A 58 33.99 -19.28 13.20
C ASP A 58 32.56 -19.22 12.61
N TYR A 59 31.88 -18.12 12.91
CA TYR A 59 30.55 -17.82 12.36
C TYR A 59 30.68 -16.86 11.18
N VAL A 60 30.41 -17.34 9.98
CA VAL A 60 30.40 -16.50 8.77
C VAL A 60 28.98 -16.02 8.49
N ILE A 61 28.76 -14.72 8.67
CA ILE A 61 27.48 -14.07 8.38
C ILE A 61 27.52 -13.55 6.95
N SER A 62 26.64 -14.09 6.07
CA SER A 62 26.46 -13.67 4.70
C SER A 62 25.17 -12.86 4.57
N ALA A 63 25.26 -11.68 3.97
CA ALA A 63 24.13 -10.79 3.71
C ALA A 63 23.75 -10.84 2.23
N TYR A 64 22.45 -11.05 1.96
CA TYR A 64 21.87 -11.01 0.63
C TYR A 64 21.02 -9.74 0.54
N GLU A 65 21.54 -8.73 -0.09
CA GLU A 65 20.89 -7.42 -0.21
C GLU A 65 20.13 -7.31 -1.50
N PRO A 66 18.87 -6.81 -1.48
CA PRO A 66 18.18 -6.43 -2.71
C PRO A 66 18.87 -5.22 -3.34
N GLN A 67 18.51 -4.91 -4.59
CA GLN A 67 18.94 -3.67 -5.25
C GLN A 67 18.61 -2.48 -4.35
N ASN A 68 19.62 -1.67 -4.00
CA ASN A 68 19.46 -0.60 -3.01
C ASN A 68 18.62 0.56 -3.54
N ILE A 69 18.94 1.01 -4.77
CA ILE A 69 18.22 2.08 -5.44
C ILE A 69 17.36 1.46 -6.53
N THR A 70 16.07 1.78 -6.53
CA THR A 70 15.12 1.37 -7.55
C THR A 70 14.31 2.57 -8.04
N TRP A 71 14.08 2.59 -9.36
CA TRP A 71 13.19 3.54 -10.03
C TRP A 71 12.07 2.75 -10.68
N THR A 72 10.84 3.16 -10.48
CA THR A 72 9.69 2.60 -11.19
C THR A 72 8.95 3.73 -11.86
N VAL A 73 8.86 3.67 -13.18
CA VAL A 73 8.02 4.58 -13.98
C VAL A 73 6.78 3.82 -14.37
N TYR A 74 5.62 4.45 -14.32
CA TYR A 74 4.37 3.82 -14.74
C TYR A 74 3.46 4.79 -15.48
N SER A 75 2.54 4.21 -16.26
CA SER A 75 1.39 4.90 -16.83
C SER A 75 0.18 4.00 -16.74
N ASP A 76 -0.97 4.57 -16.40
CA ASP A 76 -2.26 3.89 -16.28
C ASP A 76 -3.42 4.82 -16.60
N ASN A 77 -4.65 4.28 -16.64
CA ASN A 77 -5.89 5.06 -16.74
C ASN A 77 -6.77 4.94 -15.47
N ALA A 78 -6.13 4.92 -14.29
CA ALA A 78 -6.84 4.93 -13.01
C ALA A 78 -6.98 6.34 -12.41
N GLY A 79 -7.02 7.36 -13.25
CA GLY A 79 -7.35 8.73 -12.87
C GLY A 79 -8.85 9.01 -12.89
N SER A 80 -9.25 10.17 -12.34
CA SER A 80 -10.63 10.61 -12.40
C SER A 80 -10.95 11.17 -13.78
N ASP A 81 -12.15 10.89 -14.29
CA ASP A 81 -12.63 11.47 -15.55
C ASP A 81 -12.64 13.00 -15.52
N THR A 82 -12.85 13.61 -14.34
CA THR A 82 -12.96 15.06 -14.20
C THR A 82 -11.63 15.80 -14.05
N SER A 83 -10.54 15.09 -13.72
CA SER A 83 -9.21 15.70 -13.49
C SER A 83 -8.08 14.95 -14.21
N GLY A 84 -8.41 14.14 -15.20
CA GLY A 84 -7.49 13.41 -16.05
C GLY A 84 -7.46 11.91 -15.76
N GLU A 85 -8.06 11.14 -16.65
CA GLU A 85 -8.13 9.69 -16.60
C GLU A 85 -6.75 9.03 -16.73
N TYR A 86 -5.93 9.55 -17.65
CA TYR A 86 -4.58 9.01 -17.90
C TYR A 86 -3.57 9.60 -16.94
N ARG A 87 -2.82 8.72 -16.26
CA ARG A 87 -1.79 9.12 -15.30
C ARG A 87 -0.42 8.61 -15.70
N GLY A 88 0.58 9.39 -15.38
CA GLY A 88 1.98 8.97 -15.40
C GLY A 88 2.62 9.22 -14.04
N GLY A 89 3.51 8.34 -13.61
CA GLY A 89 4.13 8.50 -12.32
C GLY A 89 5.50 7.85 -12.19
N LEU A 90 6.17 8.21 -11.12
CA LEU A 90 7.50 7.76 -10.76
C LEU A 90 7.53 7.38 -9.28
N PHE A 91 8.09 6.21 -8.98
CA PHE A 91 8.52 5.81 -7.63
C PHE A 91 10.04 5.68 -7.60
N PHE A 92 10.65 6.29 -6.60
CA PHE A 92 12.05 6.12 -6.26
C PHE A 92 12.16 5.51 -4.87
N THR A 93 13.07 4.59 -4.69
CA THR A 93 13.39 4.02 -3.38
C THR A 93 14.89 3.86 -3.23
N ASP A 94 15.45 4.45 -2.18
CA ASP A 94 16.75 4.07 -1.61
C ASP A 94 16.48 3.30 -0.32
N ARG A 95 16.87 2.02 -0.29
CA ARG A 95 16.55 1.09 0.83
C ARG A 95 17.51 1.21 2.00
N SER A 96 18.61 1.93 1.86
CA SER A 96 19.65 2.03 2.89
C SER A 96 20.44 3.32 2.76
N LEU A 97 19.78 4.47 2.94
CA LEU A 97 20.34 5.81 2.75
C LEU A 97 21.60 6.05 3.59
N THR A 98 21.59 5.65 4.86
CA THR A 98 22.73 5.83 5.76
C THR A 98 23.44 4.52 6.15
N GLY A 99 23.05 3.40 5.54
CA GLY A 99 23.64 2.09 5.81
C GLY A 99 23.08 1.35 7.02
N VAL A 100 21.92 1.75 7.51
CA VAL A 100 21.22 1.10 8.63
C VAL A 100 19.82 0.58 8.22
N ARG A 101 19.64 0.32 6.93
CA ARG A 101 18.36 -0.09 6.33
C ARG A 101 17.25 0.95 6.57
N ASP A 102 17.65 2.20 6.59
CA ASP A 102 16.76 3.35 6.60
C ASP A 102 16.36 3.70 5.17
N ALA A 103 15.09 3.55 4.87
CA ALA A 103 14.59 3.72 3.51
C ALA A 103 14.07 5.14 3.26
N LEU A 104 14.47 5.71 2.12
CA LEU A 104 13.90 6.93 1.56
C LEU A 104 13.05 6.54 0.34
N THR A 105 11.82 7.06 0.27
CA THR A 105 10.91 6.88 -0.86
C THR A 105 10.44 8.23 -1.37
N LEU A 106 10.38 8.37 -2.70
CA LEU A 106 9.75 9.49 -3.39
C LEU A 106 8.71 8.92 -4.35
N ASN A 107 7.57 9.56 -4.45
CA ASN A 107 6.61 9.27 -5.50
C ASN A 107 6.06 10.56 -6.10
N THR A 108 5.79 10.52 -7.39
CA THR A 108 5.10 11.59 -8.10
C THR A 108 4.06 10.97 -9.01
N MET A 109 2.95 11.66 -9.22
CA MET A 109 1.93 11.29 -10.18
C MET A 109 1.36 12.55 -10.82
N LEU A 110 1.16 12.49 -12.13
CA LEU A 110 0.65 13.58 -12.96
C LEU A 110 -0.48 13.05 -13.84
N SER A 111 -1.53 13.85 -13.99
CA SER A 111 -2.54 13.75 -15.02
C SER A 111 -2.86 15.15 -15.55
N ASP A 112 -3.89 15.31 -16.40
CA ASP A 112 -4.26 16.60 -16.95
C ASP A 112 -4.56 17.65 -15.86
N GLY A 113 -5.34 17.26 -14.86
CA GLY A 113 -5.72 18.15 -13.76
C GLY A 113 -5.15 17.77 -12.40
N THR A 114 -4.40 16.65 -12.27
CA THR A 114 -3.89 16.21 -10.96
C THR A 114 -2.37 16.19 -10.92
N LYS A 115 -1.81 16.72 -9.82
CA LYS A 115 -0.38 16.62 -9.51
C LYS A 115 -0.25 16.12 -8.08
N SER A 116 0.54 15.06 -7.89
CA SER A 116 0.77 14.45 -6.58
C SER A 116 2.25 14.26 -6.33
N PHE A 117 2.67 14.53 -5.11
CA PHE A 117 4.02 14.30 -4.62
C PHE A 117 3.98 13.64 -3.26
N GLY A 118 4.84 12.67 -3.02
CA GLY A 118 5.01 12.03 -1.72
C GLY A 118 6.48 11.80 -1.39
N LEU A 119 6.81 11.99 -0.13
CA LEU A 119 8.12 11.73 0.47
C LEU A 119 7.92 10.85 1.69
N GLY A 120 8.65 9.75 1.78
CA GLY A 120 8.65 8.86 2.93
C GLY A 120 10.07 8.59 3.42
N TYR A 121 10.25 8.54 4.73
CA TYR A 121 11.48 8.10 5.37
C TYR A 121 11.16 7.14 6.50
N SER A 122 11.81 5.97 6.49
CA SER A 122 11.65 4.95 7.51
C SER A 122 13.00 4.59 8.09
N ARG A 123 13.15 4.65 9.41
CA ARG A 123 14.40 4.37 10.09
C ARG A 123 14.22 3.36 11.21
N PRO A 124 14.99 2.24 11.20
CA PRO A 124 15.02 1.32 12.32
C PRO A 124 15.57 1.98 13.60
N LEU A 125 14.86 1.79 14.71
CA LEU A 125 15.24 2.24 16.04
C LEU A 125 15.64 1.04 16.89
N GLY A 126 16.74 1.16 17.65
CA GLY A 126 17.18 0.10 18.58
C GLY A 126 17.44 -1.25 17.89
N HIS A 127 17.14 -2.34 18.57
CA HIS A 127 17.44 -3.73 18.15
C HIS A 127 16.18 -4.59 18.00
N SER A 128 15.04 -4.13 18.50
CA SER A 128 13.76 -4.87 18.52
C SER A 128 13.02 -4.93 17.18
N GLY A 129 13.53 -4.22 16.15
CA GLY A 129 12.86 -4.08 14.86
C GLY A 129 11.88 -2.90 14.79
N THR A 130 11.74 -2.11 15.86
CA THR A 130 10.97 -0.85 15.85
C THR A 130 11.46 0.06 14.74
N LYS A 131 10.53 0.71 14.01
CA LYS A 131 10.86 1.73 12.99
C LYS A 131 10.11 3.02 13.28
N LEU A 132 10.80 4.14 13.08
CA LEU A 132 10.20 5.45 12.94
C LEU A 132 9.85 5.66 11.47
N ASN A 133 8.62 6.08 11.19
CA ASN A 133 8.14 6.38 9.85
C ASN A 133 7.72 7.85 9.79
N LEU A 134 8.22 8.56 8.79
CA LEU A 134 7.88 9.94 8.50
C LEU A 134 7.34 10.00 7.09
N GLN A 135 6.21 10.65 6.88
CA GLN A 135 5.60 10.80 5.57
C GLN A 135 5.12 12.24 5.37
N TYR A 136 5.33 12.74 4.17
CA TYR A 136 4.79 13.99 3.68
C TYR A 136 4.15 13.76 2.32
N SER A 137 2.99 14.35 2.08
CA SER A 137 2.37 14.37 0.76
C SER A 137 1.79 15.75 0.44
N ALA A 138 1.81 16.08 -0.84
CA ALA A 138 1.20 17.27 -1.40
C ALA A 138 0.47 16.90 -2.68
N ASN A 139 -0.78 17.35 -2.78
CA ASN A 139 -1.65 17.07 -3.92
C ASN A 139 -2.28 18.38 -4.41
N SER A 140 -2.40 18.52 -5.72
CA SER A 140 -3.14 19.60 -6.37
C SER A 140 -4.07 18.98 -7.40
N VAL A 141 -5.33 19.38 -7.37
CA VAL A 141 -6.36 18.93 -8.30
C VAL A 141 -7.01 20.14 -8.95
N HIS A 142 -7.17 20.11 -10.24
CA HIS A 142 -7.94 21.05 -11.04
C HIS A 142 -8.96 20.25 -11.86
N ILE A 143 -10.23 20.59 -11.76
CA ILE A 143 -11.27 19.97 -12.57
C ILE A 143 -11.17 20.56 -13.98
N THR A 144 -10.89 19.69 -14.95
CA THR A 144 -10.61 20.04 -16.35
C THR A 144 -11.67 19.50 -17.30
N ASP A 145 -12.66 18.74 -16.80
CA ASP A 145 -13.73 18.16 -17.57
C ASP A 145 -15.00 17.95 -16.73
N GLY A 146 -16.17 17.83 -17.40
CA GLY A 146 -17.45 17.56 -16.79
C GLY A 146 -18.21 18.81 -16.34
N GLN A 147 -19.32 18.58 -15.63
CA GLN A 147 -20.27 19.64 -15.25
C GLN A 147 -19.67 20.74 -14.34
N LEU A 148 -18.60 20.44 -13.64
CA LEU A 148 -17.93 21.39 -12.73
C LEU A 148 -16.76 22.15 -13.38
N GLU A 149 -16.38 21.82 -14.62
CA GLU A 149 -15.31 22.53 -15.35
C GLU A 149 -15.53 24.06 -15.41
N PRO A 150 -16.76 24.57 -15.75
CA PRO A 150 -16.98 26.02 -15.83
C PRO A 150 -16.82 26.76 -14.50
N LEU A 151 -16.88 26.03 -13.37
CA LEU A 151 -16.68 26.58 -12.04
C LEU A 151 -15.20 26.70 -11.65
N ASN A 152 -14.26 26.29 -12.52
CA ASN A 152 -12.82 26.37 -12.30
C ASN A 152 -12.40 25.89 -10.90
N VAL A 153 -12.85 24.68 -10.53
CA VAL A 153 -12.63 24.11 -9.21
C VAL A 153 -11.19 23.69 -9.06
N ARG A 154 -10.52 24.17 -8.03
CA ARG A 154 -9.13 23.85 -7.69
C ARG A 154 -9.00 23.42 -6.24
N GLY A 155 -8.38 22.27 -6.03
CA GLY A 155 -8.09 21.72 -4.71
C GLY A 155 -6.58 21.62 -4.46
N HIS A 156 -6.16 21.92 -3.24
CA HIS A 156 -4.80 21.70 -2.76
C HIS A 156 -4.85 21.01 -1.42
N ALA A 157 -4.06 19.97 -1.24
CA ALA A 157 -3.95 19.28 0.03
C ALA A 157 -2.51 18.93 0.34
N TYR A 158 -2.14 19.02 1.61
CA TYR A 158 -0.87 18.49 2.11
C TYR A 158 -1.12 17.73 3.41
N ALA A 159 -0.35 16.68 3.62
CA ALA A 159 -0.42 15.88 4.84
C ALA A 159 0.98 15.53 5.35
N MET A 160 1.09 15.46 6.67
CA MET A 160 2.26 14.99 7.39
C MET A 160 1.84 13.88 8.34
N ASN A 161 2.62 12.79 8.37
CA ASN A 161 2.43 11.71 9.31
C ASN A 161 3.75 11.33 9.97
N VAL A 162 3.69 11.06 11.27
CA VAL A 162 4.78 10.48 12.05
C VAL A 162 4.25 9.25 12.76
N GLY A 163 4.96 8.13 12.64
CA GLY A 163 4.49 6.88 13.20
C GLY A 163 5.62 5.97 13.66
N LEU A 164 5.23 5.00 14.46
CA LEU A 164 6.07 3.91 14.92
C LEU A 164 5.46 2.59 14.46
N SER A 165 6.29 1.67 14.00
CA SER A 165 5.90 0.28 13.77
C SER A 165 6.79 -0.66 14.57
N GLN A 166 6.18 -1.71 15.12
CA GLN A 166 6.84 -2.68 15.99
C GLN A 166 6.43 -4.10 15.61
N PRO A 167 7.35 -4.93 15.07
CA PRO A 167 7.11 -6.36 14.98
C PRO A 167 6.91 -6.97 16.38
N LEU A 168 5.82 -7.72 16.57
CA LEU A 168 5.48 -8.35 17.86
C LEU A 168 5.84 -9.83 17.85
N VAL A 169 5.23 -10.59 16.92
CA VAL A 169 5.53 -12.02 16.75
C VAL A 169 6.14 -12.22 15.38
N VAL A 170 7.25 -12.92 15.37
CA VAL A 170 7.97 -13.27 14.16
C VAL A 170 8.38 -14.73 14.21
N THR A 171 7.75 -15.54 13.39
CA THR A 171 8.08 -16.94 13.17
C THR A 171 8.12 -17.22 11.67
N GLU A 172 8.48 -18.43 11.27
CA GLU A 172 8.41 -18.84 9.86
C GLU A 172 6.98 -18.81 9.29
N LYS A 173 5.97 -19.02 10.16
CA LYS A 173 4.56 -19.14 9.74
C LYS A 173 3.73 -17.90 10.01
N ILE A 174 4.12 -17.08 10.99
CA ILE A 174 3.31 -15.95 11.44
C ILE A 174 4.20 -14.73 11.63
N ARG A 175 3.75 -13.61 11.11
CA ARG A 175 4.29 -12.27 11.39
C ARG A 175 3.16 -11.37 11.85
N THR A 176 3.39 -10.67 12.95
CA THR A 176 2.46 -9.65 13.44
C THR A 176 3.21 -8.34 13.68
N GLU A 177 2.55 -7.23 13.41
CA GLU A 177 3.11 -5.90 13.61
C GLU A 177 2.04 -4.97 14.19
N ALA A 178 2.42 -4.17 15.18
CA ALA A 178 1.62 -3.06 15.67
C ALA A 178 2.16 -1.74 15.10
N THR A 179 1.25 -0.80 14.81
CA THR A 179 1.59 0.55 14.37
C THR A 179 0.84 1.60 15.21
N LEU A 180 1.46 2.75 15.39
CA LEU A 180 0.84 3.91 15.99
C LEU A 180 1.32 5.14 15.21
N ASP A 181 0.38 5.83 14.58
CA ASP A 181 0.67 6.97 13.71
C ASP A 181 -0.14 8.20 14.18
N TYR A 182 0.48 9.35 14.15
CA TYR A 182 -0.18 10.66 14.23
C TYR A 182 -0.07 11.35 12.89
N GLY A 183 -1.18 11.89 12.40
CA GLY A 183 -1.25 12.60 11.14
C GLY A 183 -2.02 13.88 11.20
N GLN A 184 -1.58 14.84 10.39
CA GLN A 184 -2.31 16.07 10.08
C GLN A 184 -2.42 16.24 8.59
N GLN A 185 -3.61 16.57 8.11
CA GLN A 185 -3.91 16.88 6.72
C GLN A 185 -4.62 18.23 6.67
N ASN A 186 -4.19 19.08 5.76
CA ASN A 186 -4.86 20.36 5.45
C ASN A 186 -5.27 20.30 3.98
N SER A 187 -6.49 20.70 3.68
CA SER A 187 -7.00 20.79 2.31
C SER A 187 -7.79 22.07 2.10
N LYS A 188 -7.61 22.66 0.91
CA LYS A 188 -8.29 23.90 0.49
C LYS A 188 -8.91 23.66 -0.87
N THR A 189 -10.13 24.16 -1.07
CA THR A 189 -10.80 24.11 -2.35
C THR A 189 -11.34 25.49 -2.70
N ASP A 190 -11.03 25.93 -3.91
CA ASP A 190 -11.48 27.20 -4.48
C ASP A 190 -12.46 26.92 -5.62
N PHE A 191 -13.52 27.71 -5.72
CA PHE A 191 -14.47 27.75 -6.85
C PHE A 191 -14.39 29.13 -7.50
N SER A 192 -14.07 29.20 -8.79
CA SER A 192 -13.96 30.44 -9.56
C SER A 192 -13.06 31.50 -8.87
N GLY A 193 -11.98 31.03 -8.18
CA GLY A 193 -11.08 31.88 -7.43
C GLY A 193 -11.59 32.35 -6.05
N GLN A 194 -12.77 31.93 -5.65
CA GLN A 194 -13.31 32.16 -4.30
C GLN A 194 -12.98 30.98 -3.39
N HIS A 195 -12.48 31.26 -2.20
CA HIS A 195 -12.17 30.27 -1.19
C HIS A 195 -13.46 29.66 -0.64
N TRP A 196 -13.67 28.34 -0.82
CA TRP A 196 -14.91 27.65 -0.49
C TRP A 196 -14.76 26.67 0.68
N LEU A 197 -13.68 25.86 0.69
CA LEU A 197 -13.43 24.90 1.74
C LEU A 197 -12.00 25.09 2.28
N ASP A 198 -11.86 24.99 3.59
CA ASP A 198 -10.59 24.93 4.31
C ASP A 198 -10.75 23.91 5.43
N ASP A 199 -10.18 22.73 5.24
CA ASP A 199 -10.35 21.62 6.15
C ASP A 199 -9.01 21.22 6.76
N THR A 200 -8.98 21.09 8.06
CA THR A 200 -7.87 20.51 8.81
C THR A 200 -8.32 19.25 9.51
N ILE A 201 -7.67 18.14 9.22
CA ILE A 201 -7.91 16.84 9.84
C ILE A 201 -6.68 16.45 10.63
N LYS A 202 -6.83 16.21 11.94
CA LYS A 202 -5.78 15.70 12.84
C LYS A 202 -6.27 14.40 13.45
N GLY A 203 -5.39 13.39 13.57
CA GLY A 203 -5.83 12.14 14.16
C GLY A 203 -4.70 11.19 14.49
N VAL A 204 -5.04 10.21 15.29
CA VAL A 204 -4.18 9.09 15.68
C VAL A 204 -4.74 7.82 15.05
N THR A 205 -3.87 7.01 14.48
CA THR A 205 -4.22 5.69 13.94
C THR A 205 -3.45 4.63 14.70
N ALA A 206 -4.15 3.72 15.37
CA ALA A 206 -3.58 2.49 15.91
C ALA A 206 -3.86 1.34 14.95
N GLY A 207 -2.83 0.59 14.57
CA GLY A 207 -2.91 -0.50 13.62
C GLY A 207 -2.34 -1.80 14.17
N TYR A 208 -2.88 -2.92 13.70
CA TYR A 208 -2.37 -4.25 13.96
C TYR A 208 -2.49 -5.10 12.70
N SER A 209 -1.40 -5.69 12.26
CA SER A 209 -1.39 -6.56 11.08
C SER A 209 -0.93 -7.97 11.43
N VAL A 210 -1.49 -8.94 10.71
CA VAL A 210 -1.14 -10.35 10.80
C VAL A 210 -0.89 -10.89 9.40
N THR A 211 0.23 -11.57 9.21
CA THR A 211 0.50 -12.36 8.02
C THR A 211 0.72 -13.81 8.41
N ASN A 212 -0.10 -14.72 7.86
CA ASN A 212 0.06 -16.16 8.03
C ASN A 212 0.59 -16.78 6.72
N TYR A 213 1.66 -17.54 6.82
CA TYR A 213 2.28 -18.24 5.70
C TYR A 213 1.95 -19.73 5.78
N GLY A 214 1.16 -20.24 4.83
CA GLY A 214 0.98 -21.67 4.60
C GLY A 214 2.00 -22.20 3.58
N ALA A 215 1.96 -23.50 3.29
CA ALA A 215 2.86 -24.13 2.32
C ALA A 215 2.75 -23.53 0.88
N SER A 216 1.56 -23.12 0.48
CA SER A 216 1.28 -22.53 -0.83
C SER A 216 0.27 -21.36 -0.74
N SER A 217 0.07 -20.81 0.45
CA SER A 217 -0.92 -19.75 0.67
C SER A 217 -0.38 -18.68 1.62
N VAL A 218 -0.90 -17.48 1.46
CA VAL A 218 -0.66 -16.34 2.36
C VAL A 218 -1.99 -15.74 2.71
N ILE A 219 -2.19 -15.44 4.00
CA ILE A 219 -3.29 -14.64 4.51
C ILE A 219 -2.70 -13.41 5.16
N TYR A 220 -3.08 -12.26 4.70
CA TYR A 220 -2.74 -10.97 5.29
C TYR A 220 -4.00 -10.27 5.78
N GLN A 221 -3.94 -9.69 6.97
CA GLN A 221 -4.99 -8.86 7.53
C GLN A 221 -4.36 -7.66 8.22
N LYS A 222 -4.93 -6.48 8.00
CA LYS A 222 -4.57 -5.26 8.73
C LYS A 222 -5.83 -4.63 9.29
N HIS A 223 -5.85 -4.43 10.58
CA HIS A 223 -6.87 -3.76 11.36
C HIS A 223 -6.35 -2.39 11.76
N SER A 224 -7.11 -1.34 11.51
CA SER A 224 -6.73 0.03 11.89
C SER A 224 -7.91 0.73 12.54
N PHE A 225 -7.66 1.37 13.66
CA PHE A 225 -8.60 2.27 14.32
C PHE A 225 -8.04 3.68 14.23
N ASN A 226 -8.82 4.59 13.64
CA ASN A 226 -8.47 5.99 13.51
C ASN A 226 -9.45 6.85 14.30
N ALA A 227 -8.94 7.78 15.08
CA ALA A 227 -9.74 8.77 15.78
C ALA A 227 -9.08 10.14 15.68
N GLY A 228 -9.88 11.17 15.51
CA GLY A 228 -9.38 12.52 15.32
C GLY A 228 -10.43 13.60 15.27
N THR A 229 -9.98 14.78 14.92
CA THR A 229 -10.80 15.99 14.82
C THR A 229 -10.70 16.55 13.40
N HIS A 230 -11.82 16.97 12.86
CA HIS A 230 -11.95 17.73 11.63
C HIS A 230 -12.38 19.15 11.95
N THR A 231 -11.57 20.13 11.61
CA THR A 231 -11.87 21.56 11.68
C THR A 231 -12.22 22.05 10.27
N ASN A 232 -13.39 22.64 10.10
CA ASN A 232 -13.84 23.18 8.81
C ASN A 232 -13.51 24.68 8.66
N ILE A 233 -13.84 25.26 7.50
CA ILE A 233 -13.61 26.68 7.18
C ILE A 233 -14.25 27.68 8.19
N ALA A 234 -15.25 27.25 8.96
CA ALA A 234 -15.89 28.08 9.99
C ALA A 234 -15.26 27.87 11.38
N ASP A 235 -14.05 27.29 11.46
CA ASP A 235 -13.33 26.93 12.69
C ASP A 235 -14.17 26.07 13.67
N LYS A 236 -15.05 25.24 13.11
CA LYS A 236 -15.86 24.29 13.88
C LYS A 236 -15.22 22.93 13.87
N ASP A 237 -14.95 22.42 15.06
CA ASP A 237 -14.42 21.10 15.28
C ASP A 237 -15.52 20.05 15.34
N LYS A 238 -15.26 18.91 14.70
CA LYS A 238 -16.06 17.69 14.81
C LYS A 238 -15.15 16.51 15.01
N ASP A 239 -15.39 15.74 16.05
CA ASP A 239 -14.67 14.50 16.28
C ASP A 239 -15.18 13.42 15.35
N PHE A 240 -14.28 12.58 14.91
CA PHE A 240 -14.58 11.39 14.12
C PHE A 240 -13.81 10.19 14.63
N SER A 241 -14.36 9.01 14.39
CA SER A 241 -13.67 7.75 14.58
C SER A 241 -14.13 6.74 13.55
N LEU A 242 -13.20 5.88 13.11
CA LEU A 242 -13.48 4.85 12.16
C LEU A 242 -12.55 3.64 12.37
N TYR A 243 -13.03 2.50 11.92
CA TYR A 243 -12.27 1.26 11.86
C TYR A 243 -12.14 0.83 10.40
N GLN A 244 -10.95 0.34 10.04
CA GLN A 244 -10.66 -0.20 8.70
C GLN A 244 -10.10 -1.62 8.82
N LEU A 245 -10.51 -2.46 7.89
CA LEU A 245 -9.99 -3.81 7.68
C LEU A 245 -9.51 -3.94 6.23
N ASN A 246 -8.24 -4.31 6.05
CA ASN A 246 -7.71 -4.72 4.75
C ASN A 246 -7.31 -6.20 4.84
N GLY A 247 -7.78 -7.00 3.91
CA GLY A 247 -7.55 -8.43 3.85
C GLY A 247 -7.07 -8.88 2.48
N LEU A 248 -6.13 -9.83 2.46
CA LEU A 248 -5.68 -10.50 1.26
C LEU A 248 -5.47 -11.98 1.55
N TYR A 249 -6.11 -12.83 0.78
CA TYR A 249 -5.82 -14.26 0.73
C TYR A 249 -5.30 -14.61 -0.65
N GLN A 250 -4.18 -15.30 -0.70
CA GLN A 250 -3.61 -15.82 -1.94
C GLN A 250 -3.27 -17.30 -1.79
N LYS A 251 -3.59 -18.10 -2.80
CA LYS A 251 -3.25 -19.51 -2.88
C LYS A 251 -2.69 -19.84 -4.26
N MET A 252 -1.45 -20.31 -4.27
CA MET A 252 -0.80 -20.81 -5.48
C MET A 252 -1.00 -22.32 -5.62
N TYR A 253 -1.33 -22.76 -6.81
CA TYR A 253 -1.49 -24.17 -7.17
C TYR A 253 -0.27 -24.69 -7.94
N GLN A 254 -0.20 -26.00 -8.13
CA GLN A 254 1.00 -26.71 -8.65
C GLN A 254 1.50 -26.20 -10.01
N HIS A 255 0.60 -25.79 -10.91
CA HIS A 255 0.98 -25.33 -12.25
C HIS A 255 1.18 -23.80 -12.33
N GLY A 256 1.16 -23.11 -11.19
CA GLY A 256 1.35 -21.67 -11.12
C GLY A 256 0.07 -20.86 -11.25
N GLN A 257 -1.11 -21.52 -11.19
CA GLN A 257 -2.37 -20.79 -11.03
C GLN A 257 -2.41 -20.12 -9.67
N LEU A 258 -3.01 -18.92 -9.62
CA LEU A 258 -3.15 -18.14 -8.38
C LEU A 258 -4.61 -17.77 -8.17
N LEU A 259 -5.15 -18.14 -7.02
CA LEU A 259 -6.41 -17.62 -6.50
C LEU A 259 -6.10 -16.46 -5.55
N SER A 260 -6.73 -15.32 -5.75
CA SER A 260 -6.58 -14.13 -4.91
C SER A 260 -7.95 -13.62 -4.47
N LEU A 261 -8.13 -13.41 -3.17
CA LEU A 261 -9.30 -12.77 -2.58
C LEU A 261 -8.83 -11.53 -1.84
N ARG A 262 -9.38 -10.37 -2.20
CA ARG A 262 -9.14 -9.08 -1.54
C ARG A 262 -10.41 -8.65 -0.81
N LEU A 263 -10.26 -8.10 0.38
CA LEU A 263 -11.30 -7.48 1.17
C LEU A 263 -10.80 -6.14 1.70
N ASP A 264 -11.51 -5.08 1.43
CA ASP A 264 -11.34 -3.78 2.06
C ASP A 264 -12.67 -3.38 2.69
N ALA A 265 -12.67 -2.96 3.96
CA ALA A 265 -13.86 -2.56 4.67
C ALA A 265 -13.58 -1.38 5.61
N GLN A 266 -14.58 -0.54 5.79
CA GLN A 266 -14.55 0.59 6.73
C GLN A 266 -15.86 0.67 7.50
N ARG A 267 -15.77 0.99 8.79
CA ARG A 267 -16.90 1.37 9.63
C ARG A 267 -16.64 2.73 10.27
N GLY A 268 -17.40 3.74 9.90
CA GLY A 268 -17.50 4.99 10.63
C GLY A 268 -18.38 4.82 11.87
N PHE A 269 -17.95 5.37 13.01
CA PHE A 269 -18.70 5.29 14.27
C PHE A 269 -19.51 6.55 14.57
N ASN A 270 -19.23 7.62 13.86
CA ASN A 270 -19.96 8.90 13.94
C ASN A 270 -20.86 9.01 12.70
N ASN A 271 -21.95 9.79 12.79
CA ASN A 271 -22.85 10.03 11.66
C ASN A 271 -22.26 11.02 10.62
N TYR A 272 -20.96 11.21 10.66
CA TYR A 272 -20.25 12.13 9.78
C TYR A 272 -18.76 11.78 9.74
N LEU A 273 -18.26 11.58 8.54
CA LEU A 273 -16.82 11.57 8.27
C LEU A 273 -16.48 12.68 7.26
N PRO A 274 -15.35 13.39 7.45
CA PRO A 274 -14.88 14.29 6.39
C PRO A 274 -14.62 13.49 5.10
N SER A 275 -14.87 14.10 3.93
CA SER A 275 -14.77 13.43 2.62
C SER A 275 -13.43 12.71 2.43
N ALA A 276 -12.34 13.27 2.93
CA ALA A 276 -11.01 12.66 2.90
C ALA A 276 -10.87 11.39 3.80
N ARG A 277 -11.89 11.03 4.56
CA ARG A 277 -11.97 9.83 5.42
C ARG A 277 -13.12 8.89 5.04
N GLN A 278 -13.92 9.24 4.07
CA GLN A 278 -14.96 8.37 3.54
C GLN A 278 -14.37 7.18 2.79
N PHE A 279 -15.17 6.13 2.67
CA PHE A 279 -14.84 4.92 1.92
C PHE A 279 -15.40 5.04 0.51
N TYR A 280 -14.55 4.89 -0.49
CA TYR A 280 -14.93 5.01 -1.91
C TYR A 280 -14.80 3.67 -2.62
N ILE A 281 -15.76 3.38 -3.52
CA ILE A 281 -15.75 2.22 -4.40
C ILE A 281 -15.97 2.62 -5.87
N GLY A 282 -15.48 1.78 -6.76
CA GLY A 282 -15.39 2.01 -8.22
C GLY A 282 -13.94 2.18 -8.65
N GLY A 283 -13.62 1.70 -9.85
CA GLY A 283 -12.32 1.86 -10.49
C GLY A 283 -11.37 0.68 -10.36
N MET A 284 -10.19 0.85 -10.89
CA MET A 284 -9.16 -0.19 -11.10
C MET A 284 -8.79 -0.94 -9.81
N TYR A 285 -8.83 -0.27 -8.66
CA TYR A 285 -8.33 -0.81 -7.39
C TYR A 285 -9.43 -1.26 -6.43
N SER A 286 -10.70 -1.11 -6.77
CA SER A 286 -11.82 -1.57 -5.95
C SER A 286 -12.83 -2.42 -6.73
N VAL A 287 -13.80 -1.84 -7.41
CA VAL A 287 -14.78 -2.54 -8.26
C VAL A 287 -14.50 -2.16 -9.71
N ARG A 288 -13.75 -3.01 -10.41
CA ARG A 288 -13.34 -2.79 -11.81
C ARG A 288 -14.56 -2.73 -12.75
N GLY A 289 -14.43 -1.97 -13.83
CA GLY A 289 -15.54 -1.78 -14.80
C GLY A 289 -16.35 -0.50 -14.54
N TYR A 290 -16.20 0.12 -13.39
CA TYR A 290 -16.77 1.43 -13.04
C TYR A 290 -15.71 2.54 -13.05
N LYS A 291 -16.16 3.79 -13.06
CA LYS A 291 -15.31 4.98 -12.90
C LYS A 291 -14.63 4.98 -11.52
N GLU A 292 -13.50 5.66 -11.43
CA GLU A 292 -12.75 5.78 -10.16
C GLU A 292 -13.58 6.54 -9.11
N SER A 293 -13.65 5.98 -7.90
CA SER A 293 -14.35 6.57 -6.75
C SER A 293 -15.80 6.94 -7.01
N LEU A 294 -16.51 6.13 -7.79
CA LEU A 294 -17.88 6.43 -8.27
C LEU A 294 -18.88 6.58 -7.12
N LEU A 295 -18.76 5.79 -6.06
CA LEU A 295 -19.61 5.87 -4.87
C LEU A 295 -18.76 6.04 -3.62
N GLY A 296 -19.23 6.91 -2.69
CA GLY A 296 -18.59 7.15 -1.42
C GLY A 296 -19.56 7.07 -0.24
N GLY A 297 -19.08 6.76 0.94
CA GLY A 297 -19.86 6.71 2.17
C GLY A 297 -18.99 6.64 3.42
N ASP A 298 -19.57 6.88 4.59
CA ASP A 298 -18.86 6.82 5.86
C ASP A 298 -18.41 5.40 6.21
N SER A 299 -19.16 4.41 5.76
CA SER A 299 -18.88 2.99 5.93
C SER A 299 -19.03 2.27 4.59
N GLY A 300 -18.38 1.13 4.46
CA GLY A 300 -18.49 0.33 3.25
C GLY A 300 -17.57 -0.87 3.24
N TYR A 301 -17.67 -1.65 2.19
CA TYR A 301 -16.73 -2.73 1.89
C TYR A 301 -16.57 -2.94 0.39
N SER A 302 -15.44 -3.50 -0.03
CA SER A 302 -15.22 -4.05 -1.35
C SER A 302 -14.55 -5.42 -1.26
N VAL A 303 -15.01 -6.34 -2.09
CA VAL A 303 -14.46 -7.70 -2.21
C VAL A 303 -14.11 -7.95 -3.66
N GLY A 304 -12.93 -8.46 -3.93
CA GLY A 304 -12.49 -8.85 -5.26
C GLY A 304 -11.96 -10.29 -5.24
N LEU A 305 -12.53 -11.14 -6.09
CA LEU A 305 -12.06 -12.50 -6.33
C LEU A 305 -11.42 -12.56 -7.71
N GLU A 306 -10.19 -13.06 -7.79
CA GLU A 306 -9.45 -13.22 -9.03
C GLU A 306 -8.81 -14.61 -9.10
N TYR A 307 -8.96 -15.26 -10.25
CA TYR A 307 -8.26 -16.49 -10.58
C TYR A 307 -7.41 -16.30 -11.82
N SER A 308 -6.11 -16.49 -11.68
CA SER A 308 -5.15 -16.31 -12.77
C SER A 308 -4.43 -17.60 -13.14
N VAL A 309 -4.16 -17.76 -14.43
CA VAL A 309 -3.47 -18.92 -15.00
C VAL A 309 -2.31 -18.45 -15.89
N PRO A 310 -1.12 -19.07 -15.81
CA PRO A 310 -0.06 -18.80 -16.76
C PRO A 310 -0.46 -19.31 -18.14
N VAL A 311 -0.31 -18.47 -19.18
CA VAL A 311 -0.68 -18.79 -20.55
C VAL A 311 0.51 -19.22 -21.41
N ASN A 312 1.73 -19.04 -20.90
CA ASN A 312 2.96 -19.43 -21.57
C ASN A 312 3.86 -20.30 -20.67
N LYS A 313 4.77 -21.05 -21.28
CA LYS A 313 5.65 -21.98 -20.56
C LYS A 313 6.61 -21.28 -19.61
N ASP A 314 7.04 -20.08 -19.92
CA ASP A 314 7.95 -19.28 -19.10
C ASP A 314 7.22 -18.54 -17.96
N LYS A 315 5.89 -18.69 -17.86
CA LYS A 315 5.00 -18.10 -16.83
C LYS A 315 5.10 -16.58 -16.70
N LYS A 316 5.58 -15.90 -17.72
CA LYS A 316 5.68 -14.44 -17.72
C LYS A 316 4.35 -13.76 -18.00
N THR A 317 3.45 -14.44 -18.70
CA THR A 317 2.12 -13.94 -19.05
C THR A 317 1.06 -14.78 -18.36
N ASN A 318 0.15 -14.10 -17.67
CA ASN A 318 -0.98 -14.71 -16.96
C ASN A 318 -2.28 -14.10 -17.49
N ALA A 319 -3.22 -14.93 -17.86
CA ALA A 319 -4.62 -14.52 -18.05
C ALA A 319 -5.36 -14.69 -16.73
N PHE A 320 -6.34 -13.85 -16.49
CA PHE A 320 -7.16 -13.94 -15.29
C PHE A 320 -8.62 -13.58 -15.56
N VAL A 321 -9.48 -14.10 -14.73
CA VAL A 321 -10.89 -13.73 -14.61
C VAL A 321 -11.14 -13.21 -13.21
N PHE A 322 -12.09 -12.30 -13.09
CA PHE A 322 -12.42 -11.71 -11.79
C PHE A 322 -13.91 -11.43 -11.60
N MET A 323 -14.29 -11.29 -10.35
CA MET A 323 -15.56 -10.74 -9.90
C MET A 323 -15.30 -9.81 -8.74
N ASP A 324 -15.82 -8.58 -8.84
CA ASP A 324 -15.70 -7.56 -7.81
C ASP A 324 -17.09 -7.14 -7.35
N HIS A 325 -17.23 -6.89 -6.05
CA HIS A 325 -18.44 -6.41 -5.42
C HIS A 325 -18.10 -5.39 -4.33
N GLY A 326 -18.90 -4.34 -4.18
CA GLY A 326 -18.74 -3.36 -3.11
C GLY A 326 -20.03 -2.65 -2.79
N GLN A 327 -20.12 -2.17 -1.56
CA GLN A 327 -21.24 -1.42 -1.06
C GLN A 327 -20.77 -0.34 -0.10
N VAL A 328 -21.40 0.83 -0.15
CA VAL A 328 -21.18 1.94 0.78
C VAL A 328 -22.46 2.24 1.56
N PHE A 329 -22.29 2.79 2.77
CA PHE A 329 -23.35 3.09 3.72
C PHE A 329 -23.09 4.45 4.38
N GLY A 330 -24.18 5.11 4.84
CA GLY A 330 -24.10 6.34 5.63
C GLY A 330 -24.11 7.62 4.82
N ASP A 331 -24.20 7.53 3.49
CA ASP A 331 -24.49 8.68 2.61
C ASP A 331 -25.89 8.53 2.02
N SER A 332 -26.78 9.50 2.31
CA SER A 332 -28.15 9.52 1.78
C SER A 332 -28.26 10.20 0.41
N ALA A 333 -27.15 10.68 -0.16
CA ALA A 333 -27.15 11.39 -1.43
C ALA A 333 -27.32 10.46 -2.64
N PHE A 334 -27.16 9.14 -2.47
CA PHE A 334 -27.23 8.16 -3.54
C PHE A 334 -28.41 7.19 -3.35
N ASP A 335 -29.19 7.00 -4.41
CA ASP A 335 -30.26 6.00 -4.44
C ASP A 335 -29.71 4.56 -4.51
N SER A 336 -28.53 4.38 -5.11
CA SER A 336 -27.84 3.09 -5.23
C SER A 336 -26.46 3.16 -4.58
N HIS A 337 -26.23 2.23 -3.66
CA HIS A 337 -24.97 2.16 -2.88
C HIS A 337 -24.11 0.95 -3.22
N VAL A 338 -24.49 0.18 -4.23
CA VAL A 338 -23.88 -1.11 -4.56
C VAL A 338 -23.27 -1.08 -5.95
N LEU A 339 -22.06 -1.61 -6.10
CA LEU A 339 -21.41 -1.90 -7.35
C LEU A 339 -21.09 -3.38 -7.45
N THR A 340 -21.31 -3.99 -8.61
CA THR A 340 -20.91 -5.37 -8.89
C THR A 340 -20.44 -5.46 -10.33
N SER A 341 -19.34 -6.14 -10.56
CA SER A 341 -18.78 -6.34 -11.89
C SER A 341 -18.09 -7.70 -12.02
N CYS A 342 -17.91 -8.12 -13.25
CA CYS A 342 -17.04 -9.23 -13.60
C CYS A 342 -16.16 -8.85 -14.79
N GLY A 343 -15.16 -9.65 -15.08
CA GLY A 343 -14.31 -9.38 -16.20
C GLY A 343 -13.14 -10.32 -16.34
N LEU A 344 -12.27 -9.96 -17.26
CA LEU A 344 -11.07 -10.72 -17.57
C LEU A 344 -9.91 -9.78 -17.90
N GLY A 345 -8.71 -10.32 -17.87
CA GLY A 345 -7.53 -9.54 -18.22
C GLY A 345 -6.32 -10.39 -18.47
N VAL A 346 -5.27 -9.72 -18.91
CA VAL A 346 -3.95 -10.31 -19.14
C VAL A 346 -2.91 -9.43 -18.46
N ARG A 347 -1.97 -10.08 -17.80
CA ARG A 347 -0.84 -9.45 -17.11
C ARG A 347 0.44 -10.11 -17.59
N SER A 348 1.40 -9.33 -18.09
CA SER A 348 2.64 -9.85 -18.69
C SER A 348 3.87 -9.10 -18.22
N ASN A 349 4.92 -9.81 -17.87
CA ASN A 349 6.28 -9.30 -17.77
C ASN A 349 6.92 -9.36 -19.16
N ILE A 350 6.82 -8.27 -19.94
CA ILE A 350 7.31 -8.16 -21.32
C ILE A 350 8.82 -8.37 -21.37
N THR A 351 9.52 -7.73 -20.43
CA THR A 351 10.97 -7.91 -20.20
C THR A 351 11.22 -8.15 -18.70
N LYS A 352 12.48 -8.28 -18.31
CA LYS A 352 12.84 -8.33 -16.87
C LYS A 352 12.59 -7.01 -16.13
N HIS A 353 12.38 -5.93 -16.86
CA HIS A 353 12.17 -4.59 -16.30
C HIS A 353 10.78 -4.02 -16.57
N ILE A 354 10.09 -4.49 -17.62
CA ILE A 354 8.84 -3.90 -18.09
C ILE A 354 7.70 -4.90 -17.92
N GLY A 355 6.66 -4.50 -17.21
CA GLY A 355 5.40 -5.19 -17.06
C GLY A 355 4.23 -4.39 -17.63
N ALA A 356 3.22 -5.09 -18.11
CA ALA A 356 1.96 -4.49 -18.55
C ALA A 356 0.76 -5.34 -18.13
N ALA A 357 -0.36 -4.69 -17.90
CA ALA A 357 -1.63 -5.32 -17.62
C ALA A 357 -2.75 -4.63 -18.40
N VAL A 358 -3.69 -5.41 -18.92
CA VAL A 358 -4.94 -4.92 -19.51
C VAL A 358 -6.08 -5.72 -18.91
N THR A 359 -7.12 -5.02 -18.49
CA THR A 359 -8.31 -5.59 -17.84
C THR A 359 -9.55 -5.03 -18.49
N VAL A 360 -10.51 -5.90 -18.78
CA VAL A 360 -11.84 -5.52 -19.27
C VAL A 360 -12.83 -5.85 -18.18
N GLY A 361 -13.50 -4.82 -17.64
CA GLY A 361 -14.53 -4.94 -16.61
C GLY A 361 -15.90 -4.62 -17.18
N VAL A 362 -16.88 -5.46 -16.83
CA VAL A 362 -18.28 -5.31 -17.24
C VAL A 362 -19.11 -5.07 -15.98
N PRO A 363 -19.69 -3.85 -15.83
CA PRO A 363 -20.65 -3.56 -14.78
C PRO A 363 -21.88 -4.46 -14.88
N LEU A 364 -22.32 -5.02 -13.77
CA LEU A 364 -23.57 -5.77 -13.67
C LEU A 364 -24.74 -4.89 -13.21
N ILE A 365 -24.45 -3.78 -12.52
CA ILE A 365 -25.39 -2.72 -12.19
C ILE A 365 -25.15 -1.60 -13.18
N LYS A 366 -26.14 -1.34 -14.02
CA LYS A 366 -26.01 -0.45 -15.20
C LYS A 366 -26.59 0.94 -14.99
N GLU A 367 -27.27 1.17 -13.88
CA GLU A 367 -27.91 2.44 -13.54
C GLU A 367 -27.59 2.81 -12.09
N ILE A 368 -27.12 4.02 -11.88
CA ILE A 368 -26.79 4.57 -10.56
C ILE A 368 -27.34 5.99 -10.51
N ASN A 369 -28.21 6.28 -9.52
CA ASN A 369 -28.84 7.61 -9.36
C ASN A 369 -29.51 8.11 -10.65
N ASN A 370 -30.29 7.25 -11.33
CA ASN A 370 -30.97 7.55 -12.62
C ASN A 370 -29.96 7.95 -13.72
N THR A 371 -28.72 7.52 -13.64
CA THR A 371 -27.71 7.76 -14.68
C THR A 371 -27.16 6.42 -15.15
N ASP A 372 -27.14 6.23 -16.46
CA ASP A 372 -26.58 5.03 -17.07
C ASP A 372 -25.07 4.97 -16.84
N VAL A 373 -24.58 3.77 -16.50
CA VAL A 373 -23.15 3.46 -16.39
C VAL A 373 -22.66 2.88 -17.70
N ASP A 374 -21.43 3.17 -18.07
CA ASP A 374 -20.77 2.58 -19.23
C ASP A 374 -20.91 1.05 -19.22
N SER A 375 -21.21 0.47 -20.39
CA SER A 375 -21.43 -0.97 -20.49
C SER A 375 -20.17 -1.81 -20.23
N THR A 376 -19.01 -1.21 -20.42
CA THR A 376 -17.70 -1.87 -20.30
C THR A 376 -16.62 -0.81 -20.08
N ARG A 377 -15.69 -1.09 -19.19
CA ARG A 377 -14.50 -0.24 -18.97
C ARG A 377 -13.22 -1.05 -19.14
N ILE A 378 -12.28 -0.47 -19.87
CA ILE A 378 -10.95 -1.06 -20.06
C ILE A 378 -10.00 -0.33 -19.13
N HIS A 379 -9.28 -1.10 -18.30
CA HIS A 379 -8.17 -0.58 -17.49
C HIS A 379 -6.85 -1.10 -18.05
N PHE A 380 -5.85 -0.25 -18.09
CA PHE A 380 -4.51 -0.64 -18.45
C PHE A 380 -3.48 -0.05 -17.51
N MET A 381 -2.36 -0.74 -17.39
CA MET A 381 -1.19 -0.28 -16.68
C MET A 381 0.06 -0.79 -17.38
N VAL A 382 1.04 0.08 -17.55
CA VAL A 382 2.41 -0.27 -17.98
C VAL A 382 3.37 0.28 -16.95
N SER A 383 4.34 -0.54 -16.54
CA SER A 383 5.36 -0.10 -15.58
C SER A 383 6.74 -0.63 -15.97
N GLY A 384 7.77 0.17 -15.68
CA GLY A 384 9.17 -0.21 -15.85
C GLY A 384 9.94 0.02 -14.55
N GLN A 385 10.69 -0.99 -14.10
CA GLN A 385 11.53 -0.93 -12.91
C GLN A 385 13.01 -1.09 -13.28
N PHE A 386 13.86 -0.20 -12.74
CA PHE A 386 15.29 -0.09 -13.03
C PHE A 386 16.12 0.01 -11.76
#